data_7a80b83549fd74aa75c7e96c0b4ec5b5
#
_entry.id   7a80b83549fd74aa75c7e96c0b4ec5b5
#
_cell.length_a   1.000
_cell.length_b   1.000
_cell.length_c   1.000
_cell.angle_alpha   90.00
_cell.angle_beta   90.00
_cell.angle_gamma   90.00
#
_symmetry.space_group_name_H-M   'P 1'
#
loop_
_entity.id
_entity.type
_entity.pdbx_description
1 polymer ?
#
loop_
_entity_poly.entity_id
_entity_poly.type
_entity_poly.pdbx_seq_one_letter_code
_entity_poly.pdbx_strand_id
1 'polypeptide(L)'
;MLVEARVPHNPDRRQVLAALAALGISTLPARGQAGAPVVAAASDLQFAIEEIAAAFAAETGMRVRLSMGSTGNFVRQIRAGAPFEIFMAADEQFIADLHRDGFTRGAGDLYAIGRIVIMAPNGSTLVPDPELDNLAEMLAAGQITRFAIANPEHAPYGMRAREALITRGLWDGLQPLIVLGENVSQAARFALSGNAQGGIIAYSLALAPQVAPQGTYALIPEDWHKPLRQRMALLNNAGPVAEAFYAYMMQPPAREIMERYGFVLPEE
;
A
#
# COMPACT_ATOMS: atom_id res chain seq x y z
N MET A 1 34.33 48.66 67.89
CA MET A 1 34.81 48.31 66.53
C MET A 1 33.68 47.57 65.86
N LEU A 2 32.79 48.34 65.14
CA LEU A 2 31.60 47.86 64.48
C LEU A 2 31.95 47.56 63.03
N VAL A 3 31.74 46.29 62.58
CA VAL A 3 31.90 45.85 61.21
C VAL A 3 30.55 46.06 60.52
N GLU A 4 30.50 46.99 59.57
CA GLU A 4 29.34 47.23 58.73
C GLU A 4 29.26 46.12 57.68
N ALA A 5 28.12 45.40 57.64
CA ALA A 5 27.78 44.43 56.63
C ALA A 5 27.26 45.15 55.36
N ARG A 6 27.97 44.95 54.25
CA ARG A 6 27.53 45.43 52.91
C ARG A 6 26.38 44.57 52.40
N VAL A 7 25.21 45.22 52.11
CA VAL A 7 24.05 44.65 51.46
C VAL A 7 24.36 44.46 49.94
N PRO A 8 24.12 43.33 49.33
CA PRO A 8 24.34 43.15 47.89
C PRO A 8 23.28 43.91 47.09
N HIS A 9 23.77 44.68 46.11
CA HIS A 9 22.93 45.51 45.21
C HIS A 9 22.21 44.58 44.23
N ASN A 10 20.86 44.62 44.25
CA ASN A 10 19.99 43.89 43.34
C ASN A 10 19.85 44.69 42.05
N PRO A 11 20.21 44.14 40.85
CA PRO A 11 20.11 44.94 39.61
C PRO A 11 18.66 45.22 39.27
N ASP A 12 18.41 46.50 38.93
CA ASP A 12 17.11 47.06 38.59
C ASP A 12 16.53 46.38 37.33
N ARG A 13 15.21 46.14 37.36
CA ARG A 13 14.46 45.46 36.25
C ARG A 13 14.70 46.09 34.87
N ARG A 14 15.08 47.37 34.84
CA ARG A 14 15.41 48.09 33.59
C ARG A 14 16.74 47.66 32.97
N GLN A 15 17.72 47.19 33.77
CA GLN A 15 19.02 46.73 33.29
C GLN A 15 18.96 45.29 32.73
N VAL A 16 18.04 44.46 33.21
CA VAL A 16 17.81 43.11 32.68
C VAL A 16 17.11 43.11 31.31
N LEU A 17 16.26 44.13 31.06
CA LEU A 17 15.58 44.25 29.76
C LEU A 17 16.46 44.83 28.65
N ALA A 18 17.55 45.54 28.98
CA ALA A 18 18.50 46.05 27.99
C ALA A 18 19.51 45.01 27.50
N ALA A 19 19.77 43.96 28.28
CA ALA A 19 20.71 42.88 27.91
C ALA A 19 20.09 41.80 26.97
N LEU A 20 18.76 41.73 26.84
CA LEU A 20 18.04 40.79 25.97
C LEU A 20 17.82 41.31 24.54
N ALA A 21 18.13 42.57 24.25
CA ALA A 21 17.91 43.18 22.93
C ALA A 21 19.10 43.01 21.95
N ALA A 22 20.21 42.36 22.34
CA ALA A 22 21.42 42.24 21.50
C ALA A 22 21.70 40.81 20.99
N LEU A 23 20.85 39.84 21.31
CA LEU A 23 20.88 38.55 20.63
C LEU A 23 20.00 38.63 19.39
N GLY A 24 20.60 39.03 18.27
CA GLY A 24 20.00 38.90 16.94
C GLY A 24 19.61 37.44 16.69
N ILE A 25 18.35 37.10 17.02
CA ILE A 25 17.74 35.86 16.57
C ILE A 25 17.62 36.01 15.07
N SER A 26 18.60 35.52 14.33
CA SER A 26 18.42 35.18 12.91
C SER A 26 17.29 34.16 12.84
N THR A 27 16.07 34.66 12.69
CA THR A 27 14.94 33.80 12.29
C THR A 27 15.27 33.32 10.88
N LEU A 28 15.98 32.18 10.80
CA LEU A 28 15.90 31.36 9.61
C LEU A 28 14.41 31.16 9.34
N PRO A 29 13.94 31.44 8.11
CA PRO A 29 12.55 31.15 7.79
C PRO A 29 12.35 29.67 8.15
N ALA A 30 11.50 29.38 9.11
CA ALA A 30 10.97 28.04 9.29
C ALA A 30 10.37 27.70 7.92
N ARG A 31 11.11 26.97 7.08
CA ARG A 31 10.53 26.26 5.97
C ARG A 31 9.45 25.43 6.65
N GLY A 32 8.21 25.86 6.48
CA GLY A 32 7.07 25.10 6.94
C GLY A 32 7.33 23.70 6.44
N GLN A 33 7.54 22.76 7.35
CA GLN A 33 7.50 21.35 7.01
C GLN A 33 6.07 21.11 6.51
N ALA A 34 5.86 21.31 5.22
CA ALA A 34 4.71 20.73 4.55
C ALA A 34 4.71 19.27 5.00
N GLY A 35 3.63 18.85 5.66
CA GLY A 35 3.56 17.49 6.21
C GLY A 35 3.93 16.50 5.12
N ALA A 36 4.62 15.42 5.45
CA ALA A 36 5.04 14.42 4.47
C ALA A 36 3.85 14.05 3.56
N PRO A 37 4.05 14.02 2.21
CA PRO A 37 2.97 13.74 1.26
C PRO A 37 2.34 12.39 1.51
N VAL A 38 1.05 12.27 1.26
CA VAL A 38 0.33 11.01 1.43
C VAL A 38 0.25 10.27 0.11
N VAL A 39 0.79 9.05 0.11
CA VAL A 39 0.69 8.09 -1.00
C VAL A 39 -0.50 7.17 -0.73
N ALA A 40 -1.52 7.23 -1.58
CA ALA A 40 -2.59 6.25 -1.61
C ALA A 40 -2.13 5.04 -2.43
N ALA A 41 -1.87 3.91 -1.79
CA ALA A 41 -1.33 2.72 -2.43
C ALA A 41 -2.27 1.52 -2.30
N ALA A 42 -2.45 0.80 -3.38
CA ALA A 42 -3.16 -0.47 -3.38
C ALA A 42 -2.48 -1.45 -2.41
N SER A 43 -3.28 -2.18 -1.63
CA SER A 43 -2.80 -2.90 -0.45
C SER A 43 -1.95 -4.13 -0.73
N ASP A 44 -1.89 -4.59 -1.98
CA ASP A 44 -0.93 -5.61 -2.43
C ASP A 44 0.52 -5.13 -2.34
N LEU A 45 0.73 -3.80 -2.38
CA LEU A 45 2.04 -3.16 -2.21
C LEU A 45 2.51 -3.12 -0.76
N GLN A 46 1.69 -3.44 0.23
CA GLN A 46 1.90 -3.13 1.64
C GLN A 46 3.35 -3.26 2.09
N PHE A 47 3.95 -4.43 1.94
CA PHE A 47 5.29 -4.70 2.45
C PHE A 47 6.39 -4.13 1.52
N ALA A 48 6.19 -4.22 0.22
CA ALA A 48 7.13 -3.68 -0.76
C ALA A 48 7.27 -2.16 -0.64
N ILE A 49 6.14 -1.44 -0.56
CA ILE A 49 6.16 0.03 -0.52
C ILE A 49 6.67 0.57 0.82
N GLU A 50 6.46 -0.17 1.94
CA GLU A 50 7.05 0.18 3.23
C GLU A 50 8.58 0.12 3.17
N GLU A 51 9.15 -0.93 2.54
CA GLU A 51 10.58 -1.08 2.35
C GLU A 51 11.13 -0.01 1.39
N ILE A 52 10.45 0.25 0.28
CA ILE A 52 10.82 1.31 -0.68
C ILE A 52 10.79 2.69 -0.01
N ALA A 53 9.77 2.99 0.78
CA ALA A 53 9.68 4.26 1.49
C ALA A 53 10.79 4.42 2.54
N ALA A 54 11.21 3.33 3.18
CA ALA A 54 12.35 3.33 4.10
C ALA A 54 13.68 3.57 3.37
N ALA A 55 13.90 2.93 2.21
CA ALA A 55 15.08 3.14 1.37
C ALA A 55 15.13 4.59 0.84
N PHE A 56 14.01 5.11 0.32
CA PHE A 56 13.89 6.50 -0.10
C PHE A 56 14.26 7.48 1.02
N ALA A 57 13.75 7.22 2.24
CA ALA A 57 14.06 8.09 3.39
C ALA A 57 15.54 8.01 3.79
N ALA A 58 16.16 6.84 3.71
CA ALA A 58 17.58 6.66 4.02
C ALA A 58 18.49 7.38 3.00
N GLU A 59 18.14 7.32 1.72
CA GLU A 59 18.95 7.91 0.65
C GLU A 59 18.77 9.43 0.51
N THR A 60 17.55 9.92 0.71
CA THR A 60 17.21 11.32 0.40
C THR A 60 16.97 12.20 1.62
N GLY A 61 16.76 11.60 2.79
CA GLY A 61 16.29 12.30 3.99
C GLY A 61 14.81 12.74 3.92
N MET A 62 14.12 12.54 2.79
CA MET A 62 12.71 12.86 2.61
C MET A 62 11.83 11.70 3.05
N ARG A 63 10.58 11.99 3.45
CA ARG A 63 9.65 10.97 3.92
C ARG A 63 8.29 11.13 3.26
N VAL A 64 7.62 10.00 3.03
CA VAL A 64 6.22 9.92 2.61
C VAL A 64 5.39 9.23 3.70
N ARG A 65 4.09 9.46 3.70
CA ARG A 65 3.12 8.72 4.51
C ARG A 65 2.35 7.79 3.60
N LEU A 66 2.24 6.53 3.99
CA LEU A 66 1.55 5.51 3.22
C LEU A 66 0.12 5.34 3.75
N SER A 67 -0.84 5.30 2.84
CA SER A 67 -2.22 4.93 3.10
C SER A 67 -2.55 3.71 2.25
N MET A 68 -2.87 2.58 2.90
CA MET A 68 -3.16 1.32 2.23
C MET A 68 -4.65 1.08 2.10
N GLY A 69 -5.10 0.64 0.92
CA GLY A 69 -6.53 0.38 0.71
C GLY A 69 -6.83 -0.31 -0.61
N SER A 70 -8.11 -0.38 -0.97
CA SER A 70 -8.49 -0.82 -2.30
C SER A 70 -8.46 0.33 -3.30
N THR A 71 -8.07 0.03 -4.53
CA THR A 71 -7.97 0.99 -5.63
C THR A 71 -9.26 1.78 -5.83
N GLY A 72 -10.41 1.11 -5.91
CA GLY A 72 -11.69 1.79 -6.13
C GLY A 72 -12.13 2.68 -4.96
N ASN A 73 -11.78 2.32 -3.72
CA ASN A 73 -12.05 3.17 -2.56
C ASN A 73 -11.21 4.45 -2.61
N PHE A 74 -9.94 4.36 -3.01
CA PHE A 74 -9.10 5.54 -3.21
C PHE A 74 -9.63 6.45 -4.32
N VAL A 75 -10.10 5.89 -5.44
CA VAL A 75 -10.73 6.69 -6.50
C VAL A 75 -11.91 7.50 -5.96
N ARG A 76 -12.78 6.89 -5.14
CA ARG A 76 -13.90 7.62 -4.51
C ARG A 76 -13.40 8.73 -3.58
N GLN A 77 -12.37 8.46 -2.77
CA GLN A 77 -11.78 9.45 -1.87
C GLN A 77 -11.10 10.59 -2.63
N ILE A 78 -10.35 10.31 -3.72
CA ILE A 78 -9.71 11.31 -4.56
C ILE A 78 -10.78 12.23 -5.19
N ARG A 79 -11.86 11.67 -5.72
CA ARG A 79 -12.99 12.44 -6.26
C ARG A 79 -13.71 13.29 -5.20
N ALA A 80 -13.68 12.83 -3.95
CA ALA A 80 -14.19 13.57 -2.80
C ALA A 80 -13.20 14.62 -2.23
N GLY A 81 -12.03 14.80 -2.85
CA GLY A 81 -11.05 15.81 -2.45
C GLY A 81 -10.09 15.37 -1.34
N ALA A 82 -9.90 14.07 -1.11
CA ALA A 82 -8.89 13.59 -0.16
C ALA A 82 -7.49 14.09 -0.55
N PRO A 83 -6.65 14.52 0.42
CA PRO A 83 -5.39 15.20 0.16
C PRO A 83 -4.24 14.23 -0.12
N PHE A 84 -4.48 13.25 -0.98
CA PHE A 84 -3.43 12.39 -1.49
C PHE A 84 -2.62 13.14 -2.55
N GLU A 85 -1.32 12.84 -2.64
CA GLU A 85 -0.42 13.45 -3.60
C GLU A 85 0.06 12.47 -4.68
N ILE A 86 0.11 11.18 -4.34
CA ILE A 86 0.38 10.09 -5.27
C ILE A 86 -0.73 9.06 -5.13
N PHE A 87 -1.17 8.50 -6.25
CA PHE A 87 -2.04 7.34 -6.27
C PHE A 87 -1.38 6.19 -7.03
N MET A 88 -1.28 5.03 -6.38
CA MET A 88 -0.73 3.80 -6.92
C MET A 88 -1.85 2.75 -7.00
N ALA A 89 -2.38 2.56 -8.20
CA ALA A 89 -3.51 1.68 -8.46
C ALA A 89 -3.03 0.28 -8.87
N ALA A 90 -3.76 -0.75 -8.43
CA ALA A 90 -3.52 -2.13 -8.86
C ALA A 90 -4.12 -2.47 -10.24
N ASP A 91 -4.81 -1.53 -10.88
CA ASP A 91 -5.31 -1.64 -12.26
C ASP A 91 -5.23 -0.26 -12.92
N GLU A 92 -4.61 -0.20 -14.09
CA GLU A 92 -4.34 1.04 -14.84
C GLU A 92 -5.61 1.78 -15.28
N GLN A 93 -6.73 1.09 -15.45
CA GLN A 93 -7.98 1.71 -15.88
C GLN A 93 -8.45 2.78 -14.89
N PHE A 94 -8.23 2.57 -13.59
CA PHE A 94 -8.60 3.56 -12.56
C PHE A 94 -7.78 4.86 -12.67
N ILE A 95 -6.51 4.76 -13.05
CA ILE A 95 -5.67 5.95 -13.34
C ILE A 95 -6.15 6.63 -14.61
N ALA A 96 -6.44 5.87 -15.68
CA ALA A 96 -6.94 6.41 -16.94
C ALA A 96 -8.25 7.18 -16.74
N ASP A 97 -9.16 6.66 -15.91
CA ASP A 97 -10.42 7.32 -15.58
C ASP A 97 -10.21 8.62 -14.79
N LEU A 98 -9.34 8.61 -13.77
CA LEU A 98 -9.00 9.83 -13.01
C LEU A 98 -8.29 10.86 -13.87
N HIS A 99 -7.44 10.43 -14.81
CA HIS A 99 -6.77 11.33 -15.75
C HIS A 99 -7.77 12.02 -16.67
N ARG A 100 -8.68 11.25 -17.26
CA ARG A 100 -9.78 11.79 -18.10
C ARG A 100 -10.65 12.78 -17.32
N ASP A 101 -10.88 12.51 -16.03
CA ASP A 101 -11.67 13.36 -15.15
C ASP A 101 -10.89 14.56 -14.59
N GLY A 102 -9.59 14.71 -14.93
CA GLY A 102 -8.76 15.86 -14.59
C GLY A 102 -8.17 15.85 -13.18
N PHE A 103 -8.08 14.70 -12.51
CA PHE A 103 -7.53 14.57 -11.15
C PHE A 103 -6.01 14.35 -11.10
N THR A 104 -5.38 13.96 -12.20
CA THR A 104 -3.95 13.65 -12.27
C THR A 104 -3.20 14.61 -13.20
N ARG A 105 -1.91 14.85 -12.92
CA ARG A 105 -1.05 15.70 -13.75
C ARG A 105 -0.70 15.10 -15.12
N GLY A 106 -0.93 13.80 -15.30
CA GLY A 106 -0.66 13.08 -16.55
C GLY A 106 -1.26 11.68 -16.49
N ALA A 107 -1.03 10.90 -17.54
CA ALA A 107 -1.51 9.53 -17.67
C ALA A 107 -0.85 8.56 -16.67
N GLY A 108 0.19 9.01 -15.97
CA GLY A 108 0.96 8.21 -15.03
C GLY A 108 1.82 7.14 -15.71
N ASP A 109 2.57 6.38 -14.92
CA ASP A 109 3.50 5.35 -15.39
C ASP A 109 3.09 3.97 -14.90
N LEU A 110 3.22 2.97 -15.78
CA LEU A 110 3.11 1.56 -15.43
C LEU A 110 4.36 1.20 -14.61
N TYR A 111 4.17 0.76 -13.36
CA TYR A 111 5.29 0.44 -12.49
C TYR A 111 5.45 -1.05 -12.21
N ALA A 112 4.37 -1.85 -12.37
CA ALA A 112 4.40 -3.29 -12.12
C ALA A 112 3.23 -4.03 -12.79
N ILE A 113 3.36 -5.35 -12.88
CA ILE A 113 2.27 -6.28 -13.15
C ILE A 113 2.16 -7.23 -11.95
N GLY A 114 0.99 -7.25 -11.33
CA GLY A 114 0.71 -8.12 -10.18
C GLY A 114 0.26 -9.51 -10.60
N ARG A 115 0.40 -10.47 -9.68
CA ARG A 115 -0.02 -11.86 -9.82
C ARG A 115 -0.95 -12.24 -8.68
N ILE A 116 -1.83 -13.21 -8.89
CA ILE A 116 -2.67 -13.79 -7.86
C ILE A 116 -2.25 -15.24 -7.55
N VAL A 117 -2.47 -15.62 -6.30
CA VAL A 117 -2.21 -16.97 -5.79
C VAL A 117 -3.43 -17.48 -5.02
N ILE A 118 -3.66 -18.76 -5.09
CA ILE A 118 -4.43 -19.45 -4.05
C ILE A 118 -3.49 -19.70 -2.86
N MET A 119 -3.94 -19.37 -1.65
CA MET A 119 -3.16 -19.58 -0.42
C MET A 119 -4.04 -20.23 0.65
N ALA A 120 -3.48 -21.20 1.36
CA ALA A 120 -4.11 -21.86 2.49
C ALA A 120 -3.24 -21.75 3.74
N PRO A 121 -3.84 -21.56 4.95
CA PRO A 121 -3.09 -21.48 6.19
C PRO A 121 -2.49 -22.85 6.57
N ASN A 122 -1.41 -22.83 7.34
CA ASN A 122 -0.84 -24.06 7.89
C ASN A 122 -1.92 -24.87 8.66
N GLY A 123 -2.00 -26.14 8.38
CA GLY A 123 -3.00 -27.05 8.98
C GLY A 123 -4.36 -27.03 8.28
N SER A 124 -4.56 -26.23 7.23
CA SER A 124 -5.74 -26.34 6.38
C SER A 124 -5.78 -27.69 5.66
N THR A 125 -6.97 -28.20 5.40
CA THR A 125 -7.18 -29.35 4.52
C THR A 125 -7.07 -28.98 3.04
N LEU A 126 -7.20 -27.70 2.71
CA LEU A 126 -7.02 -27.18 1.35
C LEU A 126 -5.53 -27.21 0.99
N VAL A 127 -5.19 -27.90 -0.08
CA VAL A 127 -3.85 -27.95 -0.66
C VAL A 127 -3.83 -27.04 -1.88
N PRO A 128 -3.13 -25.89 -1.85
CA PRO A 128 -3.03 -25.01 -3.00
C PRO A 128 -2.36 -25.68 -4.19
N ASP A 129 -3.01 -25.62 -5.35
CA ASP A 129 -2.49 -26.06 -6.63
C ASP A 129 -2.84 -25.04 -7.73
N PRO A 130 -2.05 -24.93 -8.82
CA PRO A 130 -2.26 -23.93 -9.86
C PRO A 130 -3.60 -24.05 -10.57
N GLU A 131 -4.07 -25.29 -10.77
CA GLU A 131 -5.30 -25.61 -11.51
C GLU A 131 -6.56 -25.52 -10.65
N LEU A 132 -6.43 -25.23 -9.34
CA LEU A 132 -7.51 -25.18 -8.35
C LEU A 132 -8.30 -26.52 -8.25
N ASP A 133 -7.66 -27.65 -8.57
CA ASP A 133 -8.31 -28.96 -8.59
C ASP A 133 -8.71 -29.39 -7.19
N ASN A 134 -7.82 -29.25 -6.21
CA ASN A 134 -8.16 -29.57 -4.82
C ASN A 134 -9.28 -28.66 -4.26
N LEU A 135 -9.29 -27.37 -4.63
CA LEU A 135 -10.39 -26.49 -4.29
C LEU A 135 -11.72 -26.98 -4.89
N ALA A 136 -11.71 -27.42 -6.16
CA ALA A 136 -12.89 -27.94 -6.84
C ALA A 136 -13.41 -29.22 -6.18
N GLU A 137 -12.52 -30.17 -5.87
CA GLU A 137 -12.85 -31.43 -5.17
C GLU A 137 -13.47 -31.16 -3.80
N MET A 138 -12.84 -30.31 -2.99
CA MET A 138 -13.31 -29.94 -1.66
C MET A 138 -14.65 -29.20 -1.70
N LEU A 139 -14.86 -28.33 -2.69
CA LEU A 139 -16.13 -27.64 -2.89
C LEU A 139 -17.25 -28.64 -3.23
N ALA A 140 -17.00 -29.56 -4.16
CA ALA A 140 -17.96 -30.62 -4.54
C ALA A 140 -18.29 -31.55 -3.36
N ALA A 141 -17.32 -31.79 -2.47
CA ALA A 141 -17.49 -32.60 -1.26
C ALA A 141 -18.15 -31.80 -0.08
N GLY A 142 -18.45 -30.50 -0.24
CA GLY A 142 -19.00 -29.65 0.82
C GLY A 142 -18.04 -29.35 1.95
N GLN A 143 -16.73 -29.48 1.71
CA GLN A 143 -15.67 -29.29 2.72
C GLN A 143 -15.16 -27.84 2.78
N ILE A 144 -15.50 -27.01 1.81
CA ILE A 144 -15.26 -25.56 1.87
C ILE A 144 -16.43 -24.90 2.57
N THR A 145 -16.18 -24.27 3.70
CA THR A 145 -17.19 -23.53 4.48
C THR A 145 -16.99 -22.02 4.35
N ARG A 146 -15.76 -21.55 4.18
CA ARG A 146 -15.39 -20.16 3.96
C ARG A 146 -14.16 -20.07 3.08
N PHE A 147 -14.19 -19.10 2.14
CA PHE A 147 -13.09 -18.84 1.22
C PHE A 147 -12.92 -17.32 1.05
N ALA A 148 -11.72 -16.80 1.23
CA ALA A 148 -11.47 -15.36 1.28
C ALA A 148 -11.00 -14.81 -0.07
N ILE A 149 -11.61 -13.69 -0.49
CA ILE A 149 -11.10 -12.86 -1.59
C ILE A 149 -11.29 -11.37 -1.24
N ALA A 150 -10.57 -10.48 -1.91
CA ALA A 150 -10.89 -9.06 -1.85
C ALA A 150 -12.25 -8.78 -2.51
N ASN A 151 -12.93 -7.71 -2.08
CA ASN A 151 -14.24 -7.38 -2.64
C ASN A 151 -14.12 -6.98 -4.12
N PRO A 152 -14.69 -7.76 -5.07
CA PRO A 152 -14.57 -7.52 -6.50
C PRO A 152 -15.27 -6.25 -7.00
N GLU A 153 -16.13 -5.61 -6.18
CA GLU A 153 -16.81 -4.38 -6.56
C GLU A 153 -15.85 -3.17 -6.65
N HIS A 154 -14.71 -3.21 -5.94
CA HIS A 154 -13.80 -2.07 -5.87
C HIS A 154 -12.32 -2.43 -5.71
N ALA A 155 -11.99 -3.71 -5.54
CA ALA A 155 -10.60 -4.17 -5.40
C ALA A 155 -10.17 -4.97 -6.64
N PRO A 156 -9.18 -4.52 -7.43
CA PRO A 156 -8.73 -5.22 -8.64
C PRO A 156 -8.33 -6.68 -8.40
N TYR A 157 -7.66 -6.96 -7.29
CA TYR A 157 -7.31 -8.34 -6.94
C TYR A 157 -8.54 -9.23 -6.70
N GLY A 158 -9.63 -8.66 -6.16
CA GLY A 158 -10.91 -9.35 -6.05
C GLY A 158 -11.58 -9.58 -7.41
N MET A 159 -11.49 -8.60 -8.32
CA MET A 159 -11.97 -8.75 -9.69
C MET A 159 -11.24 -9.90 -10.40
N ARG A 160 -9.91 -9.99 -10.27
CA ARG A 160 -9.10 -11.07 -10.89
C ARG A 160 -9.38 -12.42 -10.24
N ALA A 161 -9.54 -12.46 -8.90
CA ALA A 161 -9.94 -13.68 -8.21
C ALA A 161 -11.29 -14.20 -8.73
N ARG A 162 -12.28 -13.30 -8.88
CA ARG A 162 -13.59 -13.65 -9.46
C ARG A 162 -13.47 -14.14 -10.90
N GLU A 163 -12.68 -13.48 -11.75
CA GLU A 163 -12.45 -13.88 -13.14
C GLU A 163 -11.84 -15.29 -13.21
N ALA A 164 -10.80 -15.56 -12.44
CA ALA A 164 -10.15 -16.88 -12.38
C ALA A 164 -11.12 -17.98 -11.90
N LEU A 165 -11.91 -17.71 -10.86
CA LEU A 165 -12.92 -18.64 -10.37
C LEU A 165 -14.07 -18.88 -11.39
N ILE A 166 -14.46 -17.88 -12.17
CA ILE A 166 -15.41 -18.04 -13.28
C ILE A 166 -14.80 -18.89 -14.37
N THR A 167 -13.57 -18.61 -14.80
CA THR A 167 -12.85 -19.38 -15.83
C THR A 167 -12.76 -20.86 -15.45
N ARG A 168 -12.51 -21.13 -14.15
CA ARG A 168 -12.43 -22.51 -13.64
C ARG A 168 -13.81 -23.15 -13.35
N GLY A 169 -14.90 -22.38 -13.47
CA GLY A 169 -16.27 -22.86 -13.21
C GLY A 169 -16.61 -23.04 -11.72
N LEU A 170 -15.86 -22.38 -10.82
CA LEU A 170 -16.02 -22.53 -9.37
C LEU A 170 -16.78 -21.37 -8.72
N TRP A 171 -17.00 -20.26 -9.44
CA TRP A 171 -17.57 -19.05 -8.87
C TRP A 171 -18.95 -19.27 -8.23
N ASP A 172 -19.87 -19.89 -8.93
CA ASP A 172 -21.25 -20.02 -8.46
C ASP A 172 -21.35 -20.89 -7.19
N GLY A 173 -20.54 -21.93 -7.10
CA GLY A 173 -20.47 -22.78 -5.90
C GLY A 173 -19.79 -22.11 -4.72
N LEU A 174 -18.78 -21.27 -4.97
CA LEU A 174 -18.05 -20.57 -3.93
C LEU A 174 -18.73 -19.30 -3.45
N GLN A 175 -19.51 -18.62 -4.30
CA GLN A 175 -20.09 -17.30 -4.00
C GLN A 175 -20.79 -17.23 -2.63
N PRO A 176 -21.62 -18.21 -2.20
CA PRO A 176 -22.27 -18.17 -0.89
C PRO A 176 -21.31 -18.39 0.29
N LEU A 177 -20.10 -18.87 0.03
CA LEU A 177 -19.09 -19.21 1.01
C LEU A 177 -17.98 -18.15 1.10
N ILE A 178 -18.05 -17.12 0.23
CA ILE A 178 -17.01 -16.10 0.13
C ILE A 178 -17.06 -15.14 1.34
N VAL A 179 -15.87 -14.91 1.91
CA VAL A 179 -15.61 -13.85 2.88
C VAL A 179 -14.88 -12.72 2.16
N LEU A 180 -15.51 -11.56 2.07
CA LEU A 180 -14.99 -10.41 1.37
C LEU A 180 -14.09 -9.56 2.27
N GLY A 181 -12.82 -9.40 1.88
CA GLY A 181 -11.94 -8.38 2.42
C GLY A 181 -12.16 -7.03 1.71
N GLU A 182 -12.13 -5.93 2.44
CA GLU A 182 -12.22 -4.58 1.88
C GLU A 182 -11.09 -4.29 0.87
N ASN A 183 -9.98 -4.96 1.02
CA ASN A 183 -8.82 -4.93 0.14
C ASN A 183 -8.08 -6.27 0.20
N VAL A 184 -7.08 -6.48 -0.64
CA VAL A 184 -6.42 -7.78 -0.73
C VAL A 184 -5.57 -8.14 0.49
N SER A 185 -5.05 -7.16 1.24
CA SER A 185 -4.37 -7.44 2.52
C SER A 185 -5.35 -7.92 3.60
N GLN A 186 -6.57 -7.40 3.62
CA GLN A 186 -7.60 -7.92 4.52
C GLN A 186 -8.06 -9.32 4.10
N ALA A 187 -8.20 -9.56 2.79
CA ALA A 187 -8.48 -10.91 2.28
C ALA A 187 -7.40 -11.92 2.69
N ALA A 188 -6.11 -11.53 2.61
CA ALA A 188 -5.00 -12.36 3.07
C ALA A 188 -5.11 -12.69 4.58
N ARG A 189 -5.44 -11.69 5.40
CA ARG A 189 -5.68 -11.93 6.83
C ARG A 189 -6.84 -12.89 7.09
N PHE A 190 -7.93 -12.78 6.33
CA PHE A 190 -9.06 -13.72 6.47
C PHE A 190 -8.69 -15.12 6.00
N ALA A 191 -7.99 -15.26 4.87
CA ALA A 191 -7.51 -16.54 4.36
C ALA A 191 -6.62 -17.29 5.36
N LEU A 192 -5.80 -16.55 6.12
CA LEU A 192 -4.80 -17.09 7.04
C LEU A 192 -5.24 -17.14 8.50
N SER A 193 -6.43 -16.65 8.83
CA SER A 193 -6.93 -16.59 10.22
C SER A 193 -7.32 -17.94 10.83
N GLY A 194 -7.33 -19.03 10.04
CA GLY A 194 -7.84 -20.34 10.44
C GLY A 194 -9.39 -20.43 10.44
N ASN A 195 -10.10 -19.36 10.12
CA ASN A 195 -11.55 -19.35 9.99
C ASN A 195 -12.05 -19.57 8.56
N ALA A 196 -11.14 -19.62 7.58
CA ALA A 196 -11.39 -19.99 6.20
C ALA A 196 -10.42 -21.13 5.82
N GLN A 197 -10.80 -21.96 4.85
CA GLN A 197 -9.92 -22.99 4.34
C GLN A 197 -8.75 -22.39 3.54
N GLY A 198 -8.92 -21.20 3.00
CA GLY A 198 -7.91 -20.45 2.26
C GLY A 198 -8.54 -19.26 1.55
N GLY A 199 -7.85 -18.75 0.53
CA GLY A 199 -8.33 -17.63 -0.27
C GLY A 199 -7.46 -17.36 -1.49
N ILE A 200 -7.93 -16.47 -2.36
CA ILE A 200 -7.13 -15.90 -3.45
C ILE A 200 -6.64 -14.53 -3.03
N ILE A 201 -5.31 -14.35 -3.02
CA ILE A 201 -4.63 -13.16 -2.56
C ILE A 201 -3.58 -12.69 -3.55
N ALA A 202 -2.92 -11.57 -3.27
CA ALA A 202 -1.78 -11.10 -4.06
C ALA A 202 -0.53 -11.97 -3.81
N TYR A 203 0.19 -12.29 -4.89
CA TYR A 203 1.47 -13.01 -4.78
C TYR A 203 2.49 -12.24 -3.95
N SER A 204 2.52 -10.93 -4.09
CA SER A 204 3.38 -10.04 -3.30
C SER A 204 3.16 -10.16 -1.78
N LEU A 205 1.93 -10.39 -1.35
CA LEU A 205 1.63 -10.64 0.07
C LEU A 205 2.06 -12.04 0.49
N ALA A 206 1.87 -13.05 -0.37
CA ALA A 206 2.29 -14.43 -0.07
C ALA A 206 3.81 -14.56 0.08
N LEU A 207 4.60 -13.75 -0.64
CA LEU A 207 6.07 -13.72 -0.55
C LEU A 207 6.58 -12.92 0.66
N ALA A 208 5.76 -12.06 1.25
CA ALA A 208 6.20 -11.22 2.36
C ALA A 208 6.70 -12.05 3.55
N PRO A 209 7.87 -11.72 4.15
CA PRO A 209 8.46 -12.50 5.25
C PRO A 209 7.51 -12.71 6.44
N GLN A 210 6.57 -11.79 6.65
CA GLN A 210 5.58 -11.86 7.72
C GLN A 210 4.41 -12.79 7.37
N VAL A 211 4.18 -13.10 6.09
CA VAL A 211 3.05 -13.88 5.59
C VAL A 211 3.45 -15.28 5.14
N ALA A 212 4.56 -15.39 4.42
CA ALA A 212 5.04 -16.66 3.85
C ALA A 212 5.09 -17.84 4.84
N PRO A 213 5.52 -17.67 6.11
CA PRO A 213 5.54 -18.79 7.07
C PRO A 213 4.15 -19.24 7.56
N GLN A 214 3.07 -18.51 7.25
CA GLN A 214 1.74 -18.78 7.77
C GLN A 214 0.96 -19.81 6.94
N GLY A 215 1.43 -20.16 5.74
CA GLY A 215 0.71 -21.09 4.88
C GLY A 215 1.49 -21.48 3.63
N THR A 216 0.82 -22.18 2.74
CA THR A 216 1.33 -22.56 1.42
C THR A 216 0.50 -21.88 0.33
N TYR A 217 1.09 -21.70 -0.84
CA TYR A 217 0.41 -21.07 -1.98
C TYR A 217 0.78 -21.72 -3.30
N ALA A 218 -0.05 -21.51 -4.31
CA ALA A 218 0.23 -21.80 -5.71
C ALA A 218 -0.19 -20.63 -6.60
N LEU A 219 0.61 -20.32 -7.63
CA LEU A 219 0.29 -19.30 -8.63
C LEU A 219 -0.89 -19.74 -9.49
N ILE A 220 -1.85 -18.85 -9.69
CA ILE A 220 -2.96 -19.07 -10.62
C ILE A 220 -2.51 -18.68 -12.04
N PRO A 221 -2.89 -19.44 -13.10
CA PRO A 221 -2.58 -19.14 -14.48
C PRO A 221 -3.00 -17.72 -14.89
N GLU A 222 -2.13 -17.01 -15.59
CA GLU A 222 -2.35 -15.61 -15.97
C GLU A 222 -3.44 -15.44 -17.03
N ASP A 223 -3.69 -16.43 -17.84
CA ASP A 223 -4.71 -16.45 -18.88
C ASP A 223 -6.14 -16.67 -18.34
N TRP A 224 -6.28 -16.96 -17.04
CA TRP A 224 -7.58 -17.11 -16.41
C TRP A 224 -8.22 -15.80 -15.98
N HIS A 225 -7.47 -14.72 -16.03
CA HIS A 225 -7.94 -13.39 -15.62
C HIS A 225 -7.25 -12.29 -16.43
N LYS A 226 -7.82 -11.10 -16.45
CA LYS A 226 -7.14 -9.94 -17.02
C LYS A 226 -5.87 -9.60 -16.25
N PRO A 227 -4.81 -9.11 -16.90
CA PRO A 227 -3.57 -8.74 -16.21
C PRO A 227 -3.81 -7.61 -15.19
N LEU A 228 -3.12 -7.69 -14.07
CA LEU A 228 -3.07 -6.63 -13.04
C LEU A 228 -1.97 -5.62 -13.41
N ARG A 229 -2.22 -4.83 -14.45
CA ARG A 229 -1.30 -3.77 -14.89
C ARG A 229 -1.42 -2.59 -13.93
N GLN A 230 -0.43 -2.44 -13.08
CA GLN A 230 -0.43 -1.48 -11.98
C GLN A 230 0.19 -0.16 -12.43
N ARG A 231 -0.56 0.91 -12.29
CA ARG A 231 -0.14 2.25 -12.72
C ARG A 231 -0.20 3.23 -11.56
N MET A 232 0.76 4.14 -11.51
CA MET A 232 0.80 5.23 -10.54
C MET A 232 0.67 6.59 -11.24
N ALA A 233 0.14 7.58 -10.53
CA ALA A 233 0.06 8.94 -11.02
C ALA A 233 0.28 9.96 -9.90
N LEU A 234 0.87 11.11 -10.24
CA LEU A 234 0.86 12.30 -9.42
C LEU A 234 -0.52 12.96 -9.50
N LEU A 235 -1.10 13.27 -8.34
CA LEU A 235 -2.32 14.06 -8.26
C LEU A 235 -2.01 15.54 -8.41
N ASN A 236 -3.02 16.36 -8.73
CA ASN A 236 -2.83 17.79 -9.07
C ASN A 236 -2.16 18.60 -7.95
N ASN A 237 -2.35 18.20 -6.70
CA ASN A 237 -1.77 18.85 -5.51
C ASN A 237 -0.39 18.32 -5.11
N ALA A 238 0.22 17.42 -5.88
CA ALA A 238 1.51 16.81 -5.55
C ALA A 238 2.61 17.88 -5.41
N GLY A 239 3.39 17.80 -4.33
CA GLY A 239 4.54 18.66 -4.07
C GLY A 239 5.86 17.99 -4.44
N PRO A 240 6.99 18.70 -4.25
CA PRO A 240 8.31 18.22 -4.67
C PRO A 240 8.75 16.89 -4.04
N VAL A 241 8.34 16.60 -2.80
CA VAL A 241 8.66 15.32 -2.14
C VAL A 241 7.87 14.16 -2.78
N ALA A 242 6.62 14.40 -3.16
CA ALA A 242 5.83 13.43 -3.91
C ALA A 242 6.44 13.16 -5.29
N GLU A 243 6.85 14.21 -6.00
CA GLU A 243 7.54 14.09 -7.30
C GLU A 243 8.83 13.28 -7.19
N ALA A 244 9.63 13.55 -6.14
CA ALA A 244 10.87 12.80 -5.90
C ALA A 244 10.59 11.31 -5.58
N PHE A 245 9.57 11.01 -4.76
CA PHE A 245 9.20 9.63 -4.47
C PHE A 245 8.63 8.91 -5.70
N TYR A 246 7.83 9.60 -6.50
CA TYR A 246 7.32 9.07 -7.77
C TYR A 246 8.46 8.69 -8.72
N ALA A 247 9.46 9.57 -8.88
CA ALA A 247 10.64 9.28 -9.68
C ALA A 247 11.47 8.13 -9.10
N TYR A 248 11.58 8.04 -7.77
CA TYR A 248 12.31 6.97 -7.08
C TYR A 248 11.71 5.58 -7.34
N MET A 249 10.39 5.47 -7.47
CA MET A 249 9.70 4.22 -7.79
C MET A 249 10.18 3.58 -9.11
N MET A 250 10.68 4.38 -10.05
CA MET A 250 11.20 3.91 -11.35
C MET A 250 12.71 3.63 -11.34
N GLN A 251 13.40 3.86 -10.21
CA GLN A 251 14.84 3.66 -10.08
C GLN A 251 15.18 2.23 -9.64
N PRO A 252 16.40 1.75 -9.92
CA PRO A 252 16.83 0.39 -9.61
C PRO A 252 16.56 -0.06 -8.17
N PRO A 253 16.82 0.74 -7.10
CA PRO A 253 16.59 0.28 -5.73
C PRO A 253 15.12 -0.08 -5.45
N ALA A 254 14.17 0.72 -5.96
CA ALA A 254 12.75 0.42 -5.81
C ALA A 254 12.32 -0.76 -6.68
N ARG A 255 12.81 -0.84 -7.91
CA ARG A 255 12.51 -1.93 -8.85
C ARG A 255 12.99 -3.28 -8.31
N GLU A 256 14.21 -3.37 -7.77
CA GLU A 256 14.75 -4.58 -7.14
C GLU A 256 13.90 -5.05 -5.95
N ILE A 257 13.38 -4.12 -5.14
CA ILE A 257 12.44 -4.45 -4.07
C ILE A 257 11.15 -5.02 -4.66
N MET A 258 10.58 -4.39 -5.67
CA MET A 258 9.36 -4.87 -6.33
C MET A 258 9.53 -6.29 -6.88
N GLU A 259 10.63 -6.60 -7.56
CA GLU A 259 10.93 -7.95 -8.08
C GLU A 259 11.01 -8.98 -6.96
N ARG A 260 11.66 -8.67 -5.83
CA ARG A 260 11.73 -9.57 -4.67
C ARG A 260 10.36 -9.91 -4.09
N TYR A 261 9.41 -9.00 -4.19
CA TYR A 261 8.02 -9.23 -3.82
C TYR A 261 7.18 -9.83 -4.96
N GLY A 262 7.82 -10.33 -6.04
CA GLY A 262 7.16 -11.10 -7.09
C GLY A 262 6.34 -10.28 -8.08
N PHE A 263 6.54 -8.98 -8.13
CA PHE A 263 5.99 -8.17 -9.21
C PHE A 263 6.79 -8.36 -10.49
N VAL A 264 6.10 -8.47 -11.62
CA VAL A 264 6.72 -8.43 -12.94
C VAL A 264 6.87 -6.96 -13.34
N LEU A 265 8.09 -6.57 -13.66
CA LEU A 265 8.35 -5.18 -14.05
C LEU A 265 8.10 -5.00 -15.56
N PRO A 266 7.51 -3.86 -15.97
CA PRO A 266 7.41 -3.55 -17.39
C PRO A 266 8.81 -3.41 -18.00
N GLU A 267 8.96 -3.86 -19.26
CA GLU A 267 10.15 -3.60 -20.05
C GLU A 267 10.29 -2.07 -20.28
N GLU A 268 11.52 -1.58 -20.28
CA GLU A 268 11.85 -0.16 -20.52
C GLU A 268 11.61 0.25 -21.97
#